data_da4695c4e362f4b05f5a462302f1739d
#
_entry.id   da4695c4e362f4b05f5a462302f1739d
#
_cell.length_a   1.000
_cell.length_b   1.000
_cell.length_c   1.000
_cell.angle_alpha   90.00
_cell.angle_beta   90.00
_cell.angle_gamma   90.00
#
_symmetry.space_group_name_H-M   'P 1'
#
loop_
_entity.id
_entity.type
_entity.pdbx_description
1 polymer ?
#
loop_
_entity_poly.entity_id
_entity_poly.type
_entity_poly.pdbx_seq_one_letter_code
_entity_poly.pdbx_strand_id
1 'polypeptide(L)'
;MTGVQTCALPIYKGEIHVVMGTNGAGKSTLANAIMGNSTYTVDSGSIIFDGKDITEDAVNDRAKAGIFMSFQNPISIPGITVENFIRTAKSTITGENVRALSFKKELKEKMDELSFDLSYAQRYVNEGFSGGERKKNEILQMSILNPKLAILDETDSGLDVDAVRIVSEGVQRFHNEENAVLIITHHNQILQKLKPDFVHVLINGKIVKTGDASLVREIEEKGYDAYKALA
;
A
#
# COMPACT_ATOMS: atom_id res chain seq x y z
N MET A 1 22.26 -9.84 2.47
CA MET A 1 21.35 -8.71 2.71
C MET A 1 21.30 -7.87 1.43
N THR A 2 20.15 -7.78 0.79
CA THR A 2 19.98 -6.92 -0.40
C THR A 2 19.52 -5.56 0.10
N GLY A 3 20.42 -4.57 0.13
CA GLY A 3 20.08 -3.18 0.42
C GLY A 3 19.37 -2.53 -0.77
N VAL A 4 18.52 -1.53 -0.53
CA VAL A 4 17.95 -0.67 -1.58
C VAL A 4 18.73 0.64 -1.56
N GLN A 5 19.21 1.06 -2.71
CA GLN A 5 19.86 2.35 -2.92
C GLN A 5 18.97 3.20 -3.83
N THR A 6 18.47 4.31 -3.32
CA THR A 6 17.77 5.31 -4.14
C THR A 6 18.48 6.64 -4.00
N CYS A 7 18.69 7.36 -5.10
CA CYS A 7 19.25 8.72 -5.01
C CYS A 7 18.23 9.70 -4.43
N ALA A 8 16.98 9.61 -4.87
CA ALA A 8 15.79 10.27 -4.31
C ALA A 8 14.53 9.66 -4.92
N LEU A 9 13.49 9.53 -4.11
CA LEU A 9 12.14 9.15 -4.54
C LEU A 9 11.14 10.16 -3.97
N PRO A 10 11.05 11.37 -4.56
CA PRO A 10 10.07 12.34 -4.11
C PRO A 10 8.66 11.88 -4.51
N ILE A 11 7.74 11.90 -3.55
CA ILE A 11 6.31 11.59 -3.74
C ILE A 11 5.53 12.75 -3.12
N TYR A 12 4.72 13.42 -3.93
CA TYR A 12 3.92 14.53 -3.47
C TYR A 12 2.44 14.14 -3.30
N LYS A 13 1.69 14.97 -2.59
CA LYS A 13 0.24 14.81 -2.48
C LYS A 13 -0.40 14.87 -3.87
N GLY A 14 -1.44 14.06 -4.07
CA GLY A 14 -2.13 13.95 -5.34
C GLY A 14 -1.44 13.03 -6.36
N GLU A 15 -0.29 12.42 -6.01
CA GLU A 15 0.46 11.58 -6.95
C GLU A 15 0.27 10.08 -6.69
N ILE A 16 0.20 9.32 -7.79
CA ILE A 16 0.27 7.86 -7.81
C ILE A 16 1.62 7.45 -8.39
N HIS A 17 2.45 6.84 -7.56
CA HIS A 17 3.74 6.28 -7.95
C HIS A 17 3.66 4.76 -8.03
N VAL A 18 4.34 4.19 -9.01
CA VAL A 18 4.45 2.74 -9.19
C VAL A 18 5.92 2.32 -9.18
N VAL A 19 6.27 1.34 -8.38
CA VAL A 19 7.59 0.70 -8.40
C VAL A 19 7.44 -0.68 -9.02
N MET A 20 8.08 -0.88 -10.15
CA MET A 20 8.13 -2.13 -10.89
C MET A 20 9.55 -2.70 -10.89
N GLY A 21 9.68 -4.01 -11.00
CA GLY A 21 10.99 -4.67 -11.03
C GLY A 21 10.86 -6.19 -10.89
N THR A 22 11.93 -6.90 -11.19
CA THR A 22 11.98 -8.36 -11.06
C THR A 22 11.80 -8.81 -9.60
N ASN A 23 11.48 -10.10 -9.43
CA ASN A 23 11.50 -10.69 -8.09
C ASN A 23 12.92 -10.58 -7.49
N GLY A 24 12.99 -10.21 -6.21
CA GLY A 24 14.26 -9.98 -5.53
C GLY A 24 14.93 -8.62 -5.82
N ALA A 25 14.31 -7.74 -6.61
CA ALA A 25 14.87 -6.42 -6.91
C ALA A 25 14.92 -5.46 -5.70
N GLY A 26 14.22 -5.77 -4.59
CA GLY A 26 14.19 -4.95 -3.38
C GLY A 26 12.91 -4.14 -3.19
N LYS A 27 11.85 -4.38 -3.97
CA LYS A 27 10.59 -3.63 -3.91
C LYS A 27 9.94 -3.65 -2.51
N SER A 28 9.70 -4.84 -1.95
CA SER A 28 9.13 -4.98 -0.61
C SER A 28 10.10 -4.53 0.48
N THR A 29 11.42 -4.60 0.25
CA THR A 29 12.43 -4.03 1.15
C THR A 29 12.27 -2.52 1.25
N LEU A 30 12.07 -1.83 0.11
CA LEU A 30 11.81 -0.39 0.07
C LEU A 30 10.53 -0.03 0.84
N ALA A 31 9.42 -0.74 0.59
CA ALA A 31 8.15 -0.51 1.31
C ALA A 31 8.31 -0.68 2.82
N ASN A 32 8.94 -1.79 3.24
CA ASN A 32 9.16 -2.08 4.65
C ASN A 32 10.11 -1.08 5.32
N ALA A 33 11.14 -0.59 4.62
CA ALA A 33 12.03 0.46 5.12
C ALA A 33 11.24 1.77 5.32
N ILE A 34 10.40 2.18 4.36
CA ILE A 34 9.53 3.36 4.49
C ILE A 34 8.55 3.21 5.67
N MET A 35 8.00 2.01 5.87
CA MET A 35 7.10 1.75 7.00
C MET A 35 7.83 1.65 8.35
N GLY A 36 9.16 1.50 8.38
CA GLY A 36 9.95 1.38 9.61
C GLY A 36 9.92 -0.01 10.24
N ASN A 37 9.79 -1.05 9.40
CA ASN A 37 9.84 -2.43 9.89
C ASN A 37 11.23 -2.71 10.49
N SER A 38 11.26 -3.09 11.77
CA SER A 38 12.48 -3.29 12.57
C SER A 38 13.43 -4.37 12.05
N THR A 39 13.00 -5.19 11.09
CA THR A 39 13.85 -6.17 10.41
C THR A 39 14.85 -5.50 9.45
N TYR A 40 14.57 -4.24 9.04
CA TYR A 40 15.38 -3.48 8.10
C TYR A 40 16.01 -2.27 8.79
N THR A 41 17.25 -1.98 8.43
CA THR A 41 18.00 -0.83 8.92
C THR A 41 18.32 0.08 7.76
N VAL A 42 18.21 1.39 7.96
CA VAL A 42 18.64 2.41 7.01
C VAL A 42 20.11 2.73 7.31
N ASP A 43 21.04 2.20 6.52
CA ASP A 43 22.47 2.37 6.76
C ASP A 43 22.94 3.79 6.41
N SER A 44 22.28 4.46 5.47
CA SER A 44 22.60 5.83 5.05
C SER A 44 21.42 6.50 4.36
N GLY A 45 21.40 7.82 4.33
CA GLY A 45 20.31 8.62 3.79
C GLY A 45 19.24 8.90 4.85
N SER A 46 18.08 9.41 4.40
CA SER A 46 16.97 9.74 5.28
C SER A 46 15.63 9.53 4.61
N ILE A 47 14.61 9.29 5.42
CA ILE A 47 13.21 9.20 5.02
C ILE A 47 12.50 10.43 5.58
N ILE A 48 12.11 11.34 4.70
CA ILE A 48 11.40 12.56 5.08
C ILE A 48 9.92 12.40 4.76
N PHE A 49 9.06 12.58 5.75
CA PHE A 49 7.62 12.51 5.60
C PHE A 49 6.96 13.77 6.16
N ASP A 50 6.20 14.48 5.32
CA ASP A 50 5.52 15.72 5.68
C ASP A 50 6.49 16.76 6.31
N GLY A 51 7.72 16.84 5.76
CA GLY A 51 8.77 17.74 6.21
C GLY A 51 9.55 17.30 7.46
N LYS A 52 9.20 16.17 8.08
CA LYS A 52 9.88 15.61 9.25
C LYS A 52 10.74 14.42 8.85
N ASP A 53 11.96 14.34 9.39
CA ASP A 53 12.76 13.12 9.30
C ASP A 53 12.16 12.03 10.21
N ILE A 54 11.77 10.91 9.60
CA ILE A 54 11.17 9.76 10.28
C ILE A 54 12.05 8.51 10.19
N THR A 55 13.30 8.65 9.80
CA THR A 55 14.22 7.54 9.55
C THR A 55 14.29 6.59 10.74
N GLU A 56 14.34 7.11 11.95
CA GLU A 56 14.41 6.36 13.21
C GLU A 56 13.04 6.17 13.89
N ASP A 57 11.96 6.75 13.33
CA ASP A 57 10.64 6.63 13.94
C ASP A 57 10.13 5.17 13.85
N ALA A 58 9.53 4.69 14.92
CA ALA A 58 8.94 3.35 14.98
C ALA A 58 7.69 3.23 14.09
N VAL A 59 7.34 2.00 13.70
CA VAL A 59 6.18 1.68 12.83
C VAL A 59 4.89 2.36 13.28
N ASN A 60 4.60 2.28 14.60
CA ASN A 60 3.40 2.89 15.18
C ASN A 60 3.37 4.42 15.07
N ASP A 61 4.53 5.07 15.13
CA ASP A 61 4.61 6.53 15.02
C ASP A 61 4.48 6.97 13.56
N ARG A 62 5.04 6.21 12.62
CA ARG A 62 4.82 6.42 11.17
C ARG A 62 3.36 6.20 10.79
N ALA A 63 2.70 5.16 11.35
CA ALA A 63 1.27 4.94 11.14
C ALA A 63 0.42 6.11 11.66
N LYS A 64 0.73 6.65 12.85
CA LYS A 64 0.06 7.85 13.41
C LYS A 64 0.35 9.11 12.59
N ALA A 65 1.53 9.21 11.99
CA ALA A 65 1.86 10.33 11.08
C ALA A 65 1.03 10.30 9.79
N GLY A 66 0.45 9.15 9.43
CA GLY A 66 -0.42 8.97 8.28
C GLY A 66 0.15 8.08 7.17
N ILE A 67 1.06 7.15 7.50
CA ILE A 67 1.54 6.15 6.55
C ILE A 67 0.77 4.84 6.79
N PHE A 68 0.22 4.27 5.72
CA PHE A 68 -0.43 2.96 5.71
C PHE A 68 0.32 2.04 4.76
N MET A 69 0.42 0.76 5.11
CA MET A 69 0.97 -0.26 4.22
C MET A 69 0.05 -1.47 4.16
N SER A 70 -0.34 -1.89 2.96
CA SER A 70 -0.92 -3.21 2.74
C SER A 70 0.19 -4.25 2.62
N PHE A 71 -0.07 -5.45 3.14
CA PHE A 71 0.93 -6.52 3.14
C PHE A 71 0.74 -7.47 1.96
N GLN A 72 1.83 -7.98 1.42
CA GLN A 72 1.77 -9.05 0.43
C GLN A 72 0.95 -10.25 0.94
N ASN A 73 1.20 -10.66 2.20
CA ASN A 73 0.47 -11.74 2.86
C ASN A 73 -0.11 -11.25 4.21
N PRO A 74 -1.36 -10.71 4.21
CA PRO A 74 -1.98 -10.26 5.44
C PRO A 74 -2.17 -11.41 6.43
N ILE A 75 -1.71 -11.22 7.67
CA ILE A 75 -1.83 -12.22 8.73
C ILE A 75 -3.25 -12.27 9.29
N SER A 76 -3.62 -13.43 9.86
CA SER A 76 -4.86 -13.58 10.62
C SER A 76 -4.62 -13.16 12.07
N ILE A 77 -5.58 -12.46 12.66
CA ILE A 77 -5.54 -12.03 14.06
C ILE A 77 -6.78 -12.58 14.77
N PRO A 78 -6.69 -13.77 15.37
CA PRO A 78 -7.81 -14.34 16.10
C PRO A 78 -8.14 -13.53 17.35
N GLY A 79 -9.41 -13.51 17.73
CA GLY A 79 -9.88 -12.86 18.97
C GLY A 79 -10.27 -11.39 18.81
N ILE A 80 -9.95 -10.74 17.69
CA ILE A 80 -10.41 -9.37 17.42
C ILE A 80 -11.20 -9.32 16.10
N THR A 81 -12.41 -8.76 16.14
CA THR A 81 -13.23 -8.60 14.93
C THR A 81 -12.71 -7.47 14.04
N VAL A 82 -13.01 -7.55 12.73
CA VAL A 82 -12.67 -6.48 11.76
C VAL A 82 -13.18 -5.12 12.24
N GLU A 83 -14.45 -5.05 12.70
CA GLU A 83 -15.03 -3.81 13.25
C GLU A 83 -14.20 -3.24 14.41
N ASN A 84 -13.90 -4.07 15.40
CA ASN A 84 -13.16 -3.61 16.58
C ASN A 84 -11.72 -3.24 16.26
N PHE A 85 -11.07 -3.99 15.37
CA PHE A 85 -9.70 -3.73 14.94
C PHE A 85 -9.60 -2.36 14.27
N ILE A 86 -10.43 -2.10 13.24
CA ILE A 86 -10.37 -0.84 12.48
C ILE A 86 -10.78 0.34 13.35
N ARG A 87 -11.82 0.19 14.19
CA ARG A 87 -12.26 1.25 15.11
C ARG A 87 -11.17 1.62 16.11
N THR A 88 -10.49 0.63 16.68
CA THR A 88 -9.39 0.85 17.63
C THR A 88 -8.19 1.52 16.94
N ALA A 89 -7.83 1.06 15.73
CA ALA A 89 -6.78 1.68 14.93
C ALA A 89 -7.10 3.14 14.62
N LYS A 90 -8.35 3.43 14.16
CA LYS A 90 -8.79 4.80 13.88
C LYS A 90 -8.73 5.68 15.14
N SER A 91 -9.22 5.19 16.29
CA SER A 91 -9.12 5.92 17.56
C SER A 91 -7.68 6.23 17.94
N THR A 92 -6.77 5.27 17.74
CA THR A 92 -5.35 5.41 18.10
C THR A 92 -4.63 6.42 17.18
N ILE A 93 -4.96 6.41 15.87
CA ILE A 93 -4.35 7.31 14.88
C ILE A 93 -4.86 8.75 15.08
N THR A 94 -6.17 8.92 15.26
CA THR A 94 -6.78 10.26 15.40
C THR A 94 -6.64 10.85 16.79
N GLY A 95 -6.35 10.02 17.81
CA GLY A 95 -6.38 10.43 19.21
C GLY A 95 -7.80 10.66 19.75
N GLU A 96 -8.83 10.36 18.97
CA GLU A 96 -10.23 10.59 19.32
C GLU A 96 -10.94 9.30 19.75
N ASN A 97 -11.94 9.43 20.63
CA ASN A 97 -12.78 8.29 20.97
C ASN A 97 -13.85 8.08 19.87
N VAL A 98 -13.60 7.16 18.96
CA VAL A 98 -14.51 6.80 17.87
C VAL A 98 -15.72 6.04 18.42
N ARG A 99 -16.90 6.68 18.42
CA ARG A 99 -18.14 6.12 18.93
C ARG A 99 -18.62 4.93 18.09
N ALA A 100 -19.00 3.83 18.73
CA ALA A 100 -19.38 2.58 18.06
C ALA A 100 -20.52 2.74 17.04
N LEU A 101 -21.56 3.53 17.37
CA LEU A 101 -22.71 3.69 16.48
C LEU A 101 -22.39 4.47 15.19
N SER A 102 -21.64 5.57 15.29
CA SER A 102 -21.21 6.33 14.12
C SER A 102 -20.23 5.52 13.27
N PHE A 103 -19.34 4.78 13.92
CA PHE A 103 -18.38 3.92 13.23
C PHE A 103 -19.07 2.79 12.46
N LYS A 104 -20.10 2.15 13.02
CA LYS A 104 -20.86 1.10 12.32
C LYS A 104 -21.49 1.61 11.03
N LYS A 105 -21.99 2.84 11.03
CA LYS A 105 -22.54 3.44 9.82
C LYS A 105 -21.45 3.64 8.75
N GLU A 106 -20.34 4.25 9.13
CA GLU A 106 -19.19 4.47 8.25
C GLU A 106 -18.64 3.13 7.71
N LEU A 107 -18.45 2.13 8.59
CA LEU A 107 -17.98 0.80 8.21
C LEU A 107 -18.88 0.16 7.17
N LYS A 108 -20.21 0.21 7.40
CA LYS A 108 -21.20 -0.32 6.46
C LYS A 108 -21.09 0.34 5.09
N GLU A 109 -21.06 1.69 5.06
CA GLU A 109 -20.93 2.45 3.81
C GLU A 109 -19.68 2.05 3.02
N LYS A 110 -18.52 1.93 3.71
CA LYS A 110 -17.26 1.53 3.08
C LYS A 110 -17.24 0.05 2.64
N MET A 111 -17.89 -0.84 3.37
CA MET A 111 -18.03 -2.24 2.96
C MET A 111 -18.95 -2.38 1.74
N ASP A 112 -20.06 -1.64 1.69
CA ASP A 112 -20.96 -1.60 0.53
C ASP A 112 -20.22 -1.10 -0.73
N GLU A 113 -19.40 -0.03 -0.62
CA GLU A 113 -18.56 0.51 -1.71
C GLU A 113 -17.58 -0.54 -2.29
N LEU A 114 -17.09 -1.47 -1.45
CA LEU A 114 -16.15 -2.52 -1.84
C LEU A 114 -16.84 -3.85 -2.20
N SER A 115 -18.18 -3.88 -2.24
CA SER A 115 -18.94 -5.15 -2.38
C SER A 115 -18.39 -6.21 -1.42
N PHE A 116 -18.19 -5.81 -0.16
CA PHE A 116 -17.68 -6.67 0.91
C PHE A 116 -18.80 -6.98 1.89
N ASP A 117 -19.13 -8.26 2.04
CA ASP A 117 -20.28 -8.70 2.83
C ASP A 117 -20.16 -8.25 4.29
N LEU A 118 -21.23 -7.63 4.81
CA LEU A 118 -21.27 -7.05 6.16
C LEU A 118 -21.03 -8.08 7.28
N SER A 119 -21.26 -9.36 7.03
CA SER A 119 -20.99 -10.41 8.01
C SER A 119 -19.53 -10.50 8.40
N TYR A 120 -18.60 -10.05 7.50
CA TYR A 120 -17.17 -10.02 7.77
C TYR A 120 -16.79 -9.00 8.86
N ALA A 121 -17.61 -7.98 9.11
CA ALA A 121 -17.36 -7.01 10.18
C ALA A 121 -17.26 -7.68 11.57
N GLN A 122 -18.00 -8.77 11.79
CA GLN A 122 -18.03 -9.50 13.05
C GLN A 122 -17.11 -10.72 13.08
N ARG A 123 -16.44 -11.04 11.97
CA ARG A 123 -15.44 -12.11 11.92
C ARG A 123 -14.09 -11.61 12.41
N TYR A 124 -13.26 -12.51 12.90
CA TYR A 124 -11.88 -12.18 13.27
C TYR A 124 -11.07 -11.79 12.03
N VAL A 125 -10.16 -10.82 12.22
CA VAL A 125 -9.37 -10.24 11.13
C VAL A 125 -8.66 -11.32 10.34
N ASN A 126 -9.00 -11.43 9.07
CA ASN A 126 -8.42 -12.36 8.08
C ASN A 126 -8.54 -13.87 8.41
N GLU A 127 -9.23 -14.25 9.48
CA GLU A 127 -9.40 -15.67 9.84
C GLU A 127 -10.39 -16.35 8.91
N GLY A 128 -9.89 -17.35 8.14
CA GLY A 128 -10.66 -18.06 7.13
C GLY A 128 -11.10 -17.20 5.95
N PHE A 129 -10.48 -16.05 5.72
CA PHE A 129 -10.72 -15.22 4.54
C PHE A 129 -9.96 -15.78 3.35
N SER A 130 -10.60 -15.78 2.17
CA SER A 130 -9.93 -15.99 0.88
C SER A 130 -8.93 -14.89 0.59
N GLY A 131 -8.07 -15.08 -0.42
CA GLY A 131 -7.12 -14.04 -0.86
C GLY A 131 -7.81 -12.72 -1.20
N GLY A 132 -8.88 -12.77 -1.99
CA GLY A 132 -9.67 -11.59 -2.36
C GLY A 132 -10.32 -10.88 -1.18
N GLU A 133 -10.87 -11.63 -0.22
CA GLU A 133 -11.48 -11.07 1.00
C GLU A 133 -10.44 -10.39 1.90
N ARG A 134 -9.24 -10.96 2.02
CA ARG A 134 -8.13 -10.33 2.75
C ARG A 134 -7.73 -8.99 2.11
N LYS A 135 -7.64 -8.95 0.79
CA LYS A 135 -7.30 -7.70 0.08
C LYS A 135 -8.42 -6.66 0.18
N LYS A 136 -9.69 -7.07 0.06
CA LYS A 136 -10.82 -6.16 0.33
C LYS A 136 -10.76 -5.60 1.75
N ASN A 137 -10.41 -6.44 2.74
CA ASN A 137 -10.26 -5.99 4.13
C ASN A 137 -9.11 -4.97 4.29
N GLU A 138 -7.99 -5.11 3.57
CA GLU A 138 -6.91 -4.12 3.59
C GLU A 138 -7.34 -2.78 2.94
N ILE A 139 -8.05 -2.84 1.80
CA ILE A 139 -8.59 -1.63 1.16
C ILE A 139 -9.66 -0.95 2.04
N LEU A 140 -10.48 -1.74 2.75
CA LEU A 140 -11.42 -1.23 3.74
C LEU A 140 -10.69 -0.47 4.87
N GLN A 141 -9.62 -1.05 5.41
CA GLN A 141 -8.79 -0.40 6.41
C GLN A 141 -8.21 0.91 5.88
N MET A 142 -7.59 0.90 4.71
CA MET A 142 -7.05 2.09 4.04
C MET A 142 -8.12 3.18 3.88
N SER A 143 -9.31 2.83 3.38
CA SER A 143 -10.39 3.77 3.13
C SER A 143 -10.94 4.43 4.40
N ILE A 144 -10.96 3.70 5.53
CA ILE A 144 -11.45 4.19 6.82
C ILE A 144 -10.38 4.98 7.58
N LEU A 145 -9.13 4.51 7.54
CA LEU A 145 -8.01 5.16 8.23
C LEU A 145 -7.54 6.42 7.51
N ASN A 146 -7.82 6.53 6.23
CA ASN A 146 -7.56 7.67 5.36
C ASN A 146 -6.13 8.24 5.51
N PRO A 147 -5.10 7.43 5.22
CA PRO A 147 -3.69 7.84 5.38
C PRO A 147 -3.29 8.93 4.37
N LYS A 148 -2.24 9.68 4.69
CA LYS A 148 -1.60 10.63 3.76
C LYS A 148 -0.79 9.92 2.68
N LEU A 149 -0.19 8.77 3.03
CA LEU A 149 0.53 7.88 2.10
C LEU A 149 0.06 6.45 2.27
N ALA A 150 -0.48 5.87 1.21
CA ALA A 150 -0.80 4.45 1.14
C ALA A 150 0.26 3.70 0.33
N ILE A 151 0.91 2.71 0.93
CA ILE A 151 1.86 1.80 0.27
C ILE A 151 1.15 0.48 0.02
N LEU A 152 1.03 0.08 -1.24
CA LEU A 152 0.33 -1.13 -1.68
C LEU A 152 1.34 -2.12 -2.24
N ASP A 153 1.74 -3.12 -1.43
CA ASP A 153 2.75 -4.11 -1.81
C ASP A 153 2.09 -5.37 -2.38
N GLU A 154 2.23 -5.55 -3.70
CA GLU A 154 1.69 -6.69 -4.48
C GLU A 154 0.20 -6.99 -4.16
N THR A 155 -0.61 -5.93 -4.07
CA THR A 155 -2.02 -6.03 -3.66
C THR A 155 -2.90 -6.75 -4.70
N ASP A 156 -2.41 -6.92 -5.92
CA ASP A 156 -3.05 -7.63 -7.03
C ASP A 156 -2.58 -9.09 -7.20
N SER A 157 -1.57 -9.51 -6.45
CA SER A 157 -1.01 -10.86 -6.59
C SER A 157 -1.99 -11.95 -6.11
N GLY A 158 -2.19 -12.97 -6.97
CA GLY A 158 -3.04 -14.13 -6.66
C GLY A 158 -4.55 -13.83 -6.59
N LEU A 159 -4.98 -12.67 -7.08
CA LEU A 159 -6.40 -12.31 -7.17
C LEU A 159 -6.99 -12.69 -8.52
N ASP A 160 -8.29 -13.02 -8.51
CA ASP A 160 -9.08 -13.11 -9.73
C ASP A 160 -9.39 -11.71 -10.31
N VAL A 161 -9.88 -11.68 -11.54
CA VAL A 161 -10.16 -10.44 -12.29
C VAL A 161 -11.16 -9.53 -11.55
N ASP A 162 -12.17 -10.12 -10.89
CA ASP A 162 -13.17 -9.34 -10.17
C ASP A 162 -12.61 -8.73 -8.89
N ALA A 163 -11.79 -9.46 -8.16
CA ALA A 163 -11.12 -8.95 -6.96
C ALA A 163 -10.13 -7.83 -7.31
N VAL A 164 -9.32 -7.97 -8.37
CA VAL A 164 -8.43 -6.91 -8.86
C VAL A 164 -9.22 -5.66 -9.23
N ARG A 165 -10.39 -5.82 -9.90
CA ARG A 165 -11.25 -4.70 -10.24
C ARG A 165 -11.74 -3.94 -9.00
N ILE A 166 -12.24 -4.65 -7.99
CA ILE A 166 -12.76 -4.05 -6.76
C ILE A 166 -11.65 -3.34 -5.99
N VAL A 167 -10.47 -3.95 -5.89
CA VAL A 167 -9.28 -3.35 -5.25
C VAL A 167 -8.88 -2.07 -5.98
N SER A 168 -8.78 -2.11 -7.32
CA SER A 168 -8.41 -0.94 -8.13
C SER A 168 -9.41 0.21 -7.97
N GLU A 169 -10.72 -0.09 -7.99
CA GLU A 169 -11.78 0.88 -7.77
C GLU A 169 -11.73 1.46 -6.34
N GLY A 170 -11.41 0.63 -5.34
CA GLY A 170 -11.23 1.06 -3.97
C GLY A 170 -10.07 2.05 -3.82
N VAL A 171 -8.93 1.76 -4.45
CA VAL A 171 -7.77 2.67 -4.49
C VAL A 171 -8.11 3.97 -5.23
N GLN A 172 -8.82 3.88 -6.35
CA GLN A 172 -9.23 5.06 -7.13
C GLN A 172 -10.17 5.98 -6.32
N ARG A 173 -11.10 5.41 -5.55
CA ARG A 173 -12.00 6.21 -4.68
C ARG A 173 -11.25 6.83 -3.49
N PHE A 174 -10.24 6.15 -2.97
CA PHE A 174 -9.41 6.65 -1.88
C PHE A 174 -8.53 7.81 -2.33
N HIS A 175 -7.93 7.70 -3.52
CA HIS A 175 -6.98 8.69 -4.03
C HIS A 175 -7.65 10.04 -4.32
N ASN A 176 -7.00 11.12 -3.85
CA ASN A 176 -7.42 12.51 -4.03
C ASN A 176 -6.19 13.44 -3.94
N GLU A 177 -6.39 14.74 -4.07
CA GLU A 177 -5.31 15.76 -4.06
C GLU A 177 -4.56 15.88 -2.73
N GLU A 178 -5.08 15.30 -1.63
CA GLU A 178 -4.49 15.42 -0.29
C GLU A 178 -3.68 14.18 0.14
N ASN A 179 -3.76 13.08 -0.61
CA ASN A 179 -3.03 11.85 -0.31
C ASN A 179 -2.16 11.41 -1.48
N ALA A 180 -1.24 10.50 -1.21
CA ALA A 180 -0.40 9.86 -2.21
C ALA A 180 -0.53 8.34 -2.13
N VAL A 181 -0.28 7.67 -3.26
CA VAL A 181 -0.27 6.21 -3.33
C VAL A 181 1.04 5.73 -3.93
N LEU A 182 1.71 4.80 -3.25
CA LEU A 182 2.86 4.07 -3.76
C LEU A 182 2.46 2.62 -3.99
N ILE A 183 2.39 2.21 -5.26
CA ILE A 183 2.04 0.85 -5.66
C ILE A 183 3.30 0.09 -6.00
N ILE A 184 3.49 -1.07 -5.39
CA ILE A 184 4.54 -2.01 -5.73
C ILE A 184 3.88 -3.20 -6.40
N THR A 185 4.20 -3.43 -7.66
CA THR A 185 3.65 -4.56 -8.41
C THR A 185 4.61 -5.00 -9.52
N HIS A 186 4.47 -6.24 -9.94
CA HIS A 186 5.07 -6.77 -11.16
C HIS A 186 4.00 -7.09 -12.22
N HIS A 187 2.74 -6.79 -11.93
CA HIS A 187 1.59 -6.98 -12.82
C HIS A 187 1.00 -5.62 -13.21
N ASN A 188 0.43 -5.56 -14.40
CA ASN A 188 -0.21 -4.35 -14.90
C ASN A 188 -1.71 -4.28 -14.62
N GLN A 189 -2.33 -5.36 -14.14
CA GLN A 189 -3.78 -5.45 -14.04
C GLN A 189 -4.38 -4.35 -13.16
N ILE A 190 -3.76 -4.07 -12.00
CA ILE A 190 -4.20 -2.98 -11.13
C ILE A 190 -4.00 -1.61 -11.79
N LEU A 191 -2.96 -1.46 -12.64
CA LEU A 191 -2.59 -0.22 -13.31
C LEU A 191 -3.48 0.12 -14.51
N GLN A 192 -4.25 -0.83 -15.04
CA GLN A 192 -5.18 -0.57 -16.16
C GLN A 192 -6.26 0.46 -15.79
N LYS A 193 -6.65 0.52 -14.52
CA LYS A 193 -7.65 1.48 -14.01
C LYS A 193 -7.02 2.68 -13.32
N LEU A 194 -5.85 2.49 -12.70
CA LEU A 194 -5.10 3.53 -12.02
C LEU A 194 -4.11 4.12 -13.03
N LYS A 195 -4.20 5.43 -13.26
CA LYS A 195 -3.24 6.14 -14.12
C LYS A 195 -2.11 6.65 -13.25
N PRO A 196 -0.95 5.95 -13.18
CA PRO A 196 0.17 6.45 -12.40
C PRO A 196 0.75 7.72 -13.02
N ASP A 197 1.15 8.66 -12.15
CA ASP A 197 1.89 9.85 -12.55
C ASP A 197 3.34 9.49 -12.84
N PHE A 198 3.91 8.59 -12.01
CA PHE A 198 5.30 8.15 -12.15
C PHE A 198 5.42 6.63 -12.03
N VAL A 199 6.28 6.07 -12.89
CA VAL A 199 6.66 4.65 -12.87
C VAL A 199 8.16 4.56 -12.69
N HIS A 200 8.61 3.78 -11.71
CA HIS A 200 10.00 3.59 -11.34
C HIS A 200 10.41 2.15 -11.58
N VAL A 201 11.51 1.94 -12.29
CA VAL A 201 12.10 0.62 -12.50
C VAL A 201 13.19 0.38 -11.46
N LEU A 202 12.96 -0.61 -10.60
CA LEU A 202 13.89 -1.03 -9.56
C LEU A 202 14.63 -2.30 -9.99
N ILE A 203 15.95 -2.25 -10.06
CA ILE A 203 16.83 -3.38 -10.40
C ILE A 203 17.96 -3.45 -9.36
N ASN A 204 18.17 -4.63 -8.76
CA ASN A 204 19.24 -4.85 -7.78
C ASN A 204 19.31 -3.78 -6.68
N GLY A 205 18.15 -3.34 -6.18
CA GLY A 205 18.07 -2.34 -5.13
C GLY A 205 18.23 -0.89 -5.58
N LYS A 206 18.35 -0.61 -6.89
CA LYS A 206 18.48 0.75 -7.43
C LYS A 206 17.32 1.12 -8.32
N ILE A 207 16.82 2.35 -8.23
CA ILE A 207 15.93 2.92 -9.24
C ILE A 207 16.79 3.33 -10.43
N VAL A 208 16.65 2.58 -11.52
CA VAL A 208 17.47 2.76 -12.75
C VAL A 208 16.78 3.60 -13.80
N LYS A 209 15.46 3.71 -13.75
CA LYS A 209 14.65 4.55 -14.66
C LYS A 209 13.39 5.04 -13.97
N THR A 210 13.02 6.26 -14.25
CA THR A 210 11.72 6.86 -13.90
C THR A 210 11.08 7.40 -15.19
N GLY A 211 9.78 7.18 -15.35
CA GLY A 211 9.00 7.67 -16.48
C GLY A 211 7.53 7.81 -16.11
N ASP A 212 6.70 8.11 -17.09
CA ASP A 212 5.26 8.19 -16.96
C ASP A 212 4.58 6.81 -17.15
N ALA A 213 3.26 6.77 -17.22
CA ALA A 213 2.47 5.56 -17.39
C ALA A 213 2.84 4.73 -18.66
N SER A 214 3.47 5.35 -19.69
CA SER A 214 3.89 4.63 -20.90
C SER A 214 5.00 3.63 -20.61
N LEU A 215 5.79 3.86 -19.54
CA LEU A 215 6.87 2.97 -19.14
C LEU A 215 6.36 1.58 -18.73
N VAL A 216 5.12 1.47 -18.24
CA VAL A 216 4.49 0.16 -17.95
C VAL A 216 4.41 -0.68 -19.22
N ARG A 217 3.93 -0.11 -20.32
CA ARG A 217 3.84 -0.81 -21.62
C ARG A 217 5.21 -1.16 -22.18
N GLU A 218 6.17 -0.24 -22.05
CA GLU A 218 7.55 -0.50 -22.48
C GLU A 218 8.15 -1.71 -21.74
N ILE A 219 7.90 -1.83 -20.44
CA ILE A 219 8.36 -2.98 -19.62
C ILE A 219 7.66 -4.27 -20.06
N GLU A 220 6.37 -4.23 -20.37
CA GLU A 220 5.62 -5.40 -20.84
C GLU A 220 6.13 -5.92 -22.20
N GLU A 221 6.43 -5.00 -23.12
CA GLU A 221 6.89 -5.35 -24.46
C GLU A 221 8.35 -5.83 -24.48
N LYS A 222 9.23 -5.18 -23.72
CA LYS A 222 10.69 -5.41 -23.76
C LYS A 222 11.23 -6.20 -22.59
N GLY A 223 10.45 -6.40 -21.53
CA GLY A 223 10.92 -6.98 -20.28
C GLY A 223 11.90 -6.08 -19.53
N TYR A 224 12.50 -6.62 -18.48
CA TYR A 224 13.47 -5.90 -17.63
C TYR A 224 14.92 -5.96 -18.14
N ASP A 225 15.22 -6.77 -19.16
CA ASP A 225 16.61 -7.00 -19.60
C ASP A 225 17.26 -5.71 -20.14
N ALA A 226 16.49 -4.87 -20.80
CA ALA A 226 16.94 -3.56 -21.28
C ALA A 226 17.41 -2.62 -20.15
N TYR A 227 16.94 -2.82 -18.94
CA TYR A 227 17.26 -1.97 -17.79
C TYR A 227 18.37 -2.54 -16.91
N LYS A 228 18.69 -3.84 -17.05
CA LYS A 228 19.76 -4.49 -16.24
C LYS A 228 21.13 -3.88 -16.51
N ALA A 229 21.37 -3.38 -17.72
CA ALA A 229 22.62 -2.69 -18.07
C ALA A 229 22.78 -1.33 -17.40
N LEU A 230 21.71 -0.77 -16.78
CA LEU A 230 21.72 0.51 -16.09
C LEU A 230 21.95 0.37 -14.57
N ALA A 231 21.91 -0.86 -14.03
CA ALA A 231 22.10 -1.18 -12.63
C ALA A 231 23.59 -1.46 -12.33
#